data_d6d8d9c153408c6fe64094351323671f
#
_entry.id   d6d8d9c153408c6fe64094351323671f
#
_cell.length_a   1.000
_cell.length_b   1.000
_cell.length_c   1.000
_cell.angle_alpha   90.00
_cell.angle_beta   90.00
_cell.angle_gamma   90.00
#
_symmetry.space_group_name_H-M   'P 1'
#
loop_
_entity.id
_entity.type
_entity.pdbx_description
1 polymer ?
#
loop_
_entity_poly.entity_id
_entity_poly.type
_entity_poly.pdbx_seq_one_letter_code
_entity_poly.pdbx_strand_id
1 'polypeptide(L)'
;GTPYPIHETKGIEPAIFEGTLQGLTEQTLQKFQRRMCGSTAEYKVFQAVAPQRPADELKEELAAIQQQYLSLPPSDFVWQKAIIGKNDRIFPPDNQRLAWKNKVDILEYSEAAHYQQELFESIILQTQ
;
A
#
# COMPACT_ATOMS: atom_id res chain seq x y z
N GLY A 1 3.65 0.61 3.12
CA GLY A 1 3.55 1.96 2.56
C GLY A 1 4.59 2.90 3.12
N THR A 2 4.46 4.17 2.81
CA THR A 2 5.41 5.20 3.24
C THR A 2 4.67 6.50 3.58
N PRO A 3 5.33 7.43 4.32
CA PRO A 3 4.80 8.78 4.52
C PRO A 3 4.72 9.63 3.23
N TYR A 4 5.27 9.12 2.14
CA TYR A 4 5.27 9.76 0.81
C TYR A 4 4.53 8.85 -0.18
N PRO A 5 3.19 8.70 -0.07
CA PRO A 5 2.45 7.71 -0.87
C PRO A 5 2.52 7.97 -2.38
N ILE A 6 2.65 9.23 -2.79
CA ILE A 6 2.76 9.62 -4.20
C ILE A 6 4.10 10.35 -4.37
N HIS A 7 5.13 9.62 -4.76
CA HIS A 7 6.49 10.15 -4.86
C HIS A 7 7.33 9.27 -5.78
N GLU A 8 8.14 9.88 -6.63
CA GLU A 8 8.94 9.16 -7.63
C GLU A 8 9.86 8.12 -7.02
N THR A 9 10.49 8.41 -5.88
CA THR A 9 11.52 7.55 -5.29
C THR A 9 11.18 7.03 -3.91
N LYS A 10 10.11 7.51 -3.27
CA LYS A 10 9.75 7.16 -1.88
C LYS A 10 8.37 6.57 -1.72
N GLY A 11 7.61 6.43 -2.78
CA GLY A 11 6.25 5.90 -2.74
C GLY A 11 5.85 5.30 -4.08
N ILE A 12 4.58 5.43 -4.42
CA ILE A 12 4.07 5.08 -5.73
C ILE A 12 4.41 6.22 -6.68
N GLU A 13 5.04 5.91 -7.79
CA GLU A 13 5.38 6.92 -8.80
C GLU A 13 4.12 7.68 -9.23
N PRO A 14 4.16 9.03 -9.33
CA PRO A 14 2.96 9.82 -9.64
C PRO A 14 2.24 9.40 -10.92
N ALA A 15 2.97 9.05 -11.97
CA ALA A 15 2.36 8.61 -13.23
C ALA A 15 1.63 7.26 -13.06
N ILE A 16 2.15 6.36 -12.25
CA ILE A 16 1.52 5.07 -11.95
C ILE A 16 0.27 5.28 -11.11
N PHE A 17 0.34 6.13 -10.10
CA PHE A 17 -0.82 6.47 -9.26
C PHE A 17 -1.94 7.07 -10.11
N GLU A 18 -1.61 8.06 -10.94
CA GLU A 18 -2.58 8.73 -11.82
C GLU A 18 -3.19 7.73 -12.82
N GLY A 19 -2.38 6.84 -13.41
CA GLY A 19 -2.86 5.80 -14.31
C GLY A 19 -3.84 4.83 -13.62
N THR A 20 -3.55 4.44 -12.40
CA THR A 20 -4.44 3.60 -11.59
C THR A 20 -5.76 4.32 -11.31
N LEU A 21 -5.69 5.59 -10.90
CA LEU A 21 -6.86 6.41 -10.60
C LEU A 21 -7.76 6.58 -11.82
N GLN A 22 -7.19 7.01 -12.95
CA GLN A 22 -7.96 7.26 -14.17
C GLN A 22 -8.54 5.99 -14.78
N GLY A 23 -7.83 4.88 -14.66
CA GLY A 23 -8.25 3.59 -15.20
C GLY A 23 -9.09 2.73 -14.27
N LEU A 24 -9.49 3.23 -13.10
CA LEU A 24 -10.15 2.40 -12.10
C LEU A 24 -11.58 2.04 -12.50
N THR A 25 -11.80 0.74 -12.68
CA THR A 25 -13.08 0.09 -12.96
C THR A 25 -13.20 -1.16 -12.10
N GLU A 26 -14.36 -1.84 -12.12
CA GLU A 26 -14.51 -3.11 -11.40
C GLU A 26 -13.46 -4.14 -11.84
N GLN A 27 -13.16 -4.20 -13.13
CA GLN A 27 -12.16 -5.14 -13.66
C GLN A 27 -10.73 -4.79 -13.24
N THR A 28 -10.35 -3.52 -13.34
CA THR A 28 -8.99 -3.09 -12.97
C THR A 28 -8.80 -3.11 -11.45
N LEU A 29 -9.87 -2.91 -10.68
CA LEU A 29 -9.83 -3.08 -9.23
C LEU A 29 -9.47 -4.52 -8.85
N GLN A 30 -10.09 -5.52 -9.51
CA GLN A 30 -9.74 -6.92 -9.27
C GLN A 30 -8.27 -7.22 -9.60
N LYS A 31 -7.77 -6.69 -10.70
CA LYS A 31 -6.35 -6.85 -11.07
C LYS A 31 -5.43 -6.21 -10.04
N PHE A 32 -5.81 -5.03 -9.55
CA PHE A 32 -5.06 -4.34 -8.49
C PHE A 32 -5.02 -5.18 -7.21
N GLN A 33 -6.16 -5.71 -6.78
CA GLN A 33 -6.26 -6.55 -5.58
C GLN A 33 -5.43 -7.83 -5.69
N ARG A 34 -5.39 -8.46 -6.86
CA ARG A 34 -4.51 -9.61 -7.11
C ARG A 34 -3.04 -9.23 -6.99
N ARG A 35 -2.68 -8.07 -7.50
CA ARG A 35 -1.30 -7.56 -7.39
C ARG A 35 -0.92 -7.25 -5.95
N MET A 36 -1.86 -6.74 -5.14
CA MET A 36 -1.66 -6.54 -3.71
C MET A 36 -1.29 -7.83 -2.99
N CYS A 37 -1.95 -8.93 -3.34
CA CYS A 37 -1.85 -10.19 -2.61
C CYS A 37 -0.66 -11.06 -3.04
N GLY A 38 -0.16 -10.89 -4.26
CA GLY A 38 1.03 -11.59 -4.74
C GLY A 38 0.85 -13.08 -5.06
N SER A 39 -0.23 -13.73 -4.61
CA SER A 39 -0.54 -15.13 -4.89
C SER A 39 -2.04 -15.37 -4.95
N THR A 40 -2.43 -16.46 -5.63
CA THR A 40 -3.83 -16.86 -5.71
C THR A 40 -4.39 -17.24 -4.33
N ALA A 41 -3.59 -17.90 -3.51
CA ALA A 41 -4.00 -18.30 -2.16
C ALA A 41 -4.29 -17.06 -1.28
N GLU A 42 -3.40 -16.09 -1.29
CA GLU A 42 -3.57 -14.85 -0.52
C GLU A 42 -4.75 -14.02 -1.05
N TYR A 43 -4.95 -14.01 -2.36
CA TYR A 43 -6.10 -13.33 -2.96
C TYR A 43 -7.43 -13.93 -2.48
N LYS A 44 -7.52 -15.26 -2.34
CA LYS A 44 -8.72 -15.91 -1.80
C LYS A 44 -8.97 -15.51 -0.35
N VAL A 45 -7.92 -15.43 0.46
CA VAL A 45 -8.02 -14.97 1.85
C VAL A 45 -8.53 -13.52 1.88
N PHE A 46 -7.97 -12.66 1.05
CA PHE A 46 -8.39 -11.26 0.93
C PHE A 46 -9.85 -11.13 0.51
N GLN A 47 -10.29 -11.90 -0.50
CA GLN A 47 -11.67 -11.85 -0.99
C GLN A 47 -12.70 -12.17 0.09
N ALA A 48 -12.37 -13.04 1.03
CA ALA A 48 -13.26 -13.41 2.12
C ALA A 48 -13.56 -12.26 3.09
N VAL A 49 -12.66 -11.26 3.17
CA VAL A 49 -12.76 -10.13 4.11
C VAL A 49 -12.80 -8.77 3.41
N ALA A 50 -12.69 -8.75 2.08
CA ALA A 50 -12.64 -7.50 1.32
C ALA A 50 -13.93 -6.69 1.47
N PRO A 51 -13.84 -5.36 1.60
CA PRO A 51 -15.01 -4.50 1.59
C PRO A 51 -15.76 -4.62 0.26
N GLN A 52 -17.09 -4.66 0.33
CA GLN A 52 -17.96 -4.71 -0.84
C GLN A 52 -18.32 -3.28 -1.25
N ARG A 53 -17.37 -2.58 -1.86
CA ARG A 53 -17.55 -1.18 -2.27
C ARG A 53 -17.42 -1.05 -3.79
N PRO A 54 -18.33 -0.27 -4.45
CA PRO A 54 -18.22 -0.04 -5.89
C PRO A 54 -16.93 0.67 -6.29
N ALA A 55 -16.43 0.35 -7.48
CA ALA A 55 -15.19 0.94 -7.98
C ALA A 55 -15.28 2.47 -8.16
N ASP A 56 -16.45 3.00 -8.52
CA ASP A 56 -16.63 4.44 -8.67
C ASP A 56 -16.51 5.20 -7.33
N GLU A 57 -17.01 4.63 -6.23
CA GLU A 57 -16.80 5.20 -4.89
C GLU A 57 -15.33 5.17 -4.49
N LEU A 58 -14.64 4.06 -4.74
CA LEU A 58 -13.21 3.93 -4.47
C LEU A 58 -12.38 4.89 -5.31
N LYS A 59 -12.81 5.14 -6.55
CA LYS A 59 -12.15 6.12 -7.41
C LYS A 59 -12.26 7.54 -6.85
N GLU A 60 -13.44 7.93 -6.39
CA GLU A 60 -13.66 9.23 -5.73
C GLU A 60 -12.81 9.37 -4.47
N GLU A 61 -12.76 8.33 -3.65
CA GLU A 61 -11.96 8.31 -2.43
C GLU A 61 -10.46 8.40 -2.74
N LEU A 62 -9.98 7.67 -3.74
CA LEU A 62 -8.58 7.72 -4.15
C LEU A 62 -8.20 9.11 -4.70
N ALA A 63 -9.10 9.74 -5.46
CA ALA A 63 -8.91 11.10 -5.92
C ALA A 63 -8.83 12.10 -4.75
N ALA A 64 -9.66 11.92 -3.73
CA ALA A 64 -9.65 12.76 -2.53
C ALA A 64 -8.33 12.58 -1.75
N ILE A 65 -7.83 11.37 -1.63
CA ILE A 65 -6.54 11.08 -1.00
C ILE A 65 -5.41 11.79 -1.76
N GLN A 66 -5.42 11.73 -3.08
CA GLN A 66 -4.44 12.44 -3.92
C GLN A 66 -4.46 13.94 -3.65
N GLN A 67 -5.63 14.55 -3.66
CA GLN A 67 -5.77 15.99 -3.41
C GLN A 67 -5.31 16.39 -2.01
N GLN A 68 -5.66 15.62 -1.01
CA GLN A 68 -5.23 15.87 0.37
C GLN A 68 -3.71 15.80 0.49
N TYR A 69 -3.11 14.76 -0.07
CA TYR A 69 -1.66 14.59 -0.02
C TYR A 69 -0.91 15.75 -0.70
N LEU A 70 -1.39 16.19 -1.86
CA LEU A 70 -0.76 17.26 -2.61
C LEU A 70 -0.94 18.65 -1.96
N SER A 71 -1.99 18.86 -1.16
CA SER A 71 -2.33 20.14 -0.55
C SER A 71 -1.87 20.30 0.89
N LEU A 72 -1.60 19.20 1.60
CA LEU A 72 -1.19 19.25 3.01
C LEU A 72 0.33 19.40 3.15
N PRO A 73 0.79 20.07 4.23
CA PRO A 73 2.21 20.13 4.52
C PRO A 73 2.75 18.74 4.89
N PRO A 74 4.07 18.51 4.82
CA PRO A 74 4.66 17.24 5.26
C PRO A 74 4.25 16.93 6.70
N SER A 75 3.92 15.66 6.95
CA SER A 75 3.55 15.20 8.29
C SER A 75 4.77 15.13 9.20
N ASP A 76 4.62 15.61 10.44
CA ASP A 76 5.61 15.47 11.51
C ASP A 76 5.32 14.29 12.44
N PHE A 77 4.41 13.40 12.03
CA PHE A 77 4.06 12.20 12.79
C PHE A 77 5.30 11.32 13.02
N VAL A 78 5.50 10.90 14.26
CA VAL A 78 6.62 10.05 14.65
C VAL A 78 6.19 8.58 14.56
N TRP A 79 6.77 7.87 13.59
CA TRP A 79 6.55 6.44 13.42
C TRP A 79 7.51 5.64 14.28
N GLN A 80 7.07 4.50 14.77
CA GLN A 80 7.90 3.65 15.63
C GLN A 80 8.68 2.61 14.85
N LYS A 81 8.07 2.06 13.81
CA LYS A 81 8.66 0.94 13.04
C LYS A 81 8.08 0.91 11.64
N ALA A 82 8.87 0.51 10.67
CA ALA A 82 8.43 0.26 9.32
C ALA A 82 8.55 -1.23 8.99
N ILE A 83 7.55 -1.77 8.34
CA ILE A 83 7.50 -3.17 7.92
C ILE A 83 7.39 -3.19 6.40
N ILE A 84 8.35 -3.86 5.75
CA ILE A 84 8.45 -3.92 4.30
C ILE A 84 8.34 -5.37 3.84
N GLY A 85 7.38 -5.63 2.94
CA GLY A 85 7.32 -6.88 2.22
C GLY A 85 8.17 -6.79 0.96
N LYS A 86 9.12 -7.70 0.78
CA LYS A 86 10.01 -7.66 -0.38
C LYS A 86 9.32 -7.98 -1.70
N ASN A 87 8.12 -8.57 -1.64
CA ASN A 87 7.29 -8.86 -2.81
C ASN A 87 6.16 -7.85 -3.00
N ASP A 88 6.22 -6.70 -2.34
CA ASP A 88 5.24 -5.64 -2.51
C ASP A 88 5.32 -5.06 -3.94
N ARG A 89 4.24 -5.20 -4.70
CA ARG A 89 4.12 -4.72 -6.08
C ARG A 89 3.32 -3.42 -6.18
N ILE A 90 2.87 -2.88 -5.06
CA ILE A 90 2.14 -1.60 -5.02
C ILE A 90 3.10 -0.47 -4.63
N PHE A 91 3.76 -0.61 -3.48
CA PHE A 91 4.85 0.28 -3.07
C PHE A 91 6.17 -0.44 -3.32
N PRO A 92 6.99 -0.01 -4.31
CA PRO A 92 8.26 -0.67 -4.58
C PRO A 92 9.12 -0.77 -3.32
N PRO A 93 9.66 -1.95 -2.99
CA PRO A 93 10.46 -2.11 -1.77
C PRO A 93 11.63 -1.15 -1.64
N ASP A 94 12.34 -0.87 -2.74
CA ASP A 94 13.44 0.09 -2.74
C ASP A 94 12.98 1.51 -2.36
N ASN A 95 11.81 1.91 -2.84
CA ASN A 95 11.22 3.20 -2.50
C ASN A 95 10.83 3.24 -1.02
N GLN A 96 10.30 2.15 -0.49
CA GLN A 96 9.98 2.06 0.93
C GLN A 96 11.25 2.17 1.78
N ARG A 97 12.33 1.47 1.41
CA ARG A 97 13.61 1.57 2.12
C ARG A 97 14.14 3.00 2.14
N LEU A 98 14.09 3.67 0.99
CA LEU A 98 14.55 5.05 0.89
C LEU A 98 13.70 5.99 1.74
N ALA A 99 12.38 5.80 1.75
CA ALA A 99 11.45 6.62 2.51
C ALA A 99 11.68 6.52 4.02
N TRP A 100 11.99 5.32 4.52
CA TRP A 100 12.14 5.04 5.94
C TRP A 100 13.58 5.13 6.46
N LYS A 101 14.56 5.21 5.57
CA LYS A 101 15.97 5.25 5.93
C LYS A 101 16.28 6.34 6.95
N ASN A 102 16.96 5.97 8.04
CA ASN A 102 17.36 6.87 9.12
C ASN A 102 16.20 7.53 9.87
N LYS A 103 14.96 7.02 9.70
CA LYS A 103 13.79 7.54 10.41
C LYS A 103 13.29 6.60 11.49
N VAL A 104 13.25 5.31 11.18
CA VAL A 104 12.72 4.26 12.06
C VAL A 104 13.45 2.96 11.79
N ASP A 105 13.31 2.01 12.71
CA ASP A 105 13.75 0.64 12.49
C ASP A 105 12.92 -0.02 11.40
N ILE A 106 13.60 -0.69 10.46
CA ILE A 106 12.98 -1.36 9.33
C ILE A 106 13.05 -2.87 9.54
N LEU A 107 11.90 -3.54 9.45
CA LEU A 107 11.80 -4.99 9.37
C LEU A 107 11.36 -5.39 7.97
N GLU A 108 12.11 -6.30 7.34
CA GLU A 108 11.80 -6.78 6.01
C GLU A 108 11.41 -8.27 6.04
N TYR A 109 10.39 -8.61 5.29
CA TYR A 109 9.89 -9.99 5.16
C TYR A 109 9.99 -10.40 3.69
N SER A 110 10.84 -11.41 3.42
CA SER A 110 11.24 -11.79 2.06
C SER A 110 10.08 -12.32 1.21
N GLU A 111 9.10 -12.95 1.83
CA GLU A 111 7.97 -13.57 1.13
C GLU A 111 6.70 -12.73 1.14
N ALA A 112 6.69 -11.60 1.83
CA ALA A 112 5.47 -10.81 2.01
C ALA A 112 5.19 -9.90 0.82
N ALA A 113 3.93 -9.91 0.37
CA ALA A 113 3.37 -8.97 -0.59
C ALA A 113 2.86 -7.71 0.13
N HIS A 114 2.16 -6.83 -0.59
CA HIS A 114 1.54 -5.64 -0.01
C HIS A 114 0.46 -6.01 1.02
N TYR A 115 -0.36 -7.01 0.71
CA TYR A 115 -1.32 -7.62 1.64
C TYR A 115 -0.85 -9.01 2.01
N GLN A 116 -0.76 -9.28 3.33
CA GLN A 116 -0.32 -10.55 3.86
C GLN A 116 -1.01 -10.78 5.20
N GLN A 117 -2.15 -11.46 5.20
CA GLN A 117 -3.04 -11.59 6.36
C GLN A 117 -2.35 -12.13 7.61
N GLU A 118 -1.67 -13.27 7.48
CA GLU A 118 -1.00 -13.90 8.61
C GLU A 118 0.09 -13.02 9.22
N LEU A 119 0.82 -12.29 8.38
CA LEU A 119 1.85 -11.37 8.84
C LEU A 119 1.23 -10.21 9.62
N PHE A 120 0.13 -9.64 9.13
CA PHE A 120 -0.56 -8.55 9.81
C PHE A 120 -1.08 -8.99 11.18
N GLU A 121 -1.69 -10.17 11.26
CA GLU A 121 -2.16 -10.74 12.52
C GLU A 121 -1.00 -10.97 13.50
N SER A 122 0.09 -11.53 13.03
CA SER A 122 1.30 -11.76 13.84
C SER A 122 1.87 -10.46 14.40
N ILE A 123 1.94 -9.41 13.59
CA ILE A 123 2.44 -8.10 14.01
C ILE A 123 1.54 -7.49 15.08
N ILE A 124 0.22 -7.53 14.87
CA ILE A 124 -0.77 -6.99 15.81
C ILE A 124 -0.65 -7.72 17.17
N LEU A 125 -0.54 -9.04 17.16
CA LEU A 125 -0.41 -9.83 18.37
C LEU A 125 0.90 -9.56 19.12
N GLN A 126 1.98 -9.30 18.41
CA GLN A 126 3.28 -8.99 19.02
C GLN A 126 3.33 -7.61 19.69
N THR A 127 2.47 -6.67 19.27
CA THR A 127 2.45 -5.31 19.81
C THR A 127 1.54 -5.16 21.02
N GLN A 128 0.83 -6.20 21.40
CA GLN A 128 0.00 -6.24 22.61
C GLN A 128 0.79 -6.82 23.76
#